data_0ba29ee86a3151ba2cfe4309497b9b71
#
_entry.id   0ba29ee86a3151ba2cfe4309497b9b71
#
_cell.length_a   1.000
_cell.length_b   1.000
_cell.length_c   1.000
_cell.angle_alpha   90.00
_cell.angle_beta   90.00
_cell.angle_gamma   90.00
#
_symmetry.space_group_name_H-M   'P 1'
#
loop_
_entity.id
_entity.type
_entity.pdbx_description
1 polymer ?
#
loop_
_entity_poly.entity_id
_entity_poly.type
_entity_poly.pdbx_seq_one_letter_code
_entity_poly.pdbx_strand_id
1 'polypeptide(L)'
;MIWRDSKMASSNIKAVILGGLQQVWELILDIENYATWRSDLSKTEVISDTQFIEYTKDGYPTTFTVTLVDPYKRWEFDMENSNMKGHWIGVFNDNGNETEIDFTERVEAKKWLLKPFVKLYLKKQQAQFVADIRKAFGGK
;
A
#
# COMPACT_ATOMS: atom_id res chain seq x y z
N MET A 1 18.53 -20.00 3.38
CA MET A 1 19.14 -18.73 3.83
C MET A 1 18.22 -18.05 4.82
N ILE A 2 18.78 -17.62 5.90
CA ILE A 2 18.02 -16.88 6.90
C ILE A 2 17.91 -15.43 6.49
N TRP A 3 16.70 -14.96 6.46
CA TRP A 3 16.39 -13.59 6.16
C TRP A 3 16.85 -12.69 7.29
N ARG A 4 17.59 -11.68 6.95
CA ARG A 4 18.09 -10.78 8.00
C ARG A 4 17.14 -9.61 8.17
N ASP A 5 16.36 -9.64 9.24
CA ASP A 5 15.44 -8.56 9.56
C ASP A 5 16.13 -7.22 9.71
N SER A 6 17.41 -7.21 10.07
CA SER A 6 18.18 -5.98 10.19
C SER A 6 18.32 -5.21 8.88
N LYS A 7 18.11 -5.86 7.73
CA LYS A 7 18.14 -5.21 6.42
C LYS A 7 16.79 -4.64 6.01
N MET A 8 15.72 -5.05 6.70
CA MET A 8 14.37 -4.63 6.39
C MET A 8 13.91 -3.58 7.37
N ALA A 9 13.31 -2.51 6.83
CA ALA A 9 12.50 -1.63 7.65
C ALA A 9 11.07 -2.14 7.60
N SER A 10 10.36 -2.10 8.72
CA SER A 10 8.98 -2.54 8.81
C SER A 10 8.13 -1.44 9.43
N SER A 11 6.94 -1.26 8.93
CA SER A 11 5.98 -0.29 9.47
C SER A 11 4.58 -0.86 9.37
N ASN A 12 3.77 -0.58 10.38
CA ASN A 12 2.38 -1.03 10.46
C ASN A 12 1.48 0.15 10.78
N ILE A 13 0.30 0.16 10.18
CA ILE A 13 -0.73 1.13 10.53
C ILE A 13 -2.06 0.40 10.64
N LYS A 14 -2.80 0.74 11.71
CA LYS A 14 -4.17 0.26 11.92
C LYS A 14 -5.08 1.47 11.93
N ALA A 15 -6.24 1.33 11.31
CA ALA A 15 -7.18 2.43 11.26
C ALA A 15 -8.60 1.90 11.08
N VAL A 16 -9.58 2.72 11.43
CA VAL A 16 -10.99 2.46 11.17
C VAL A 16 -11.43 3.39 10.05
N ILE A 17 -12.02 2.81 9.02
CA ILE A 17 -12.56 3.54 7.89
C ILE A 17 -14.09 3.58 8.01
N LEU A 18 -14.67 4.75 7.83
CA LEU A 18 -16.12 4.94 7.90
C LEU A 18 -16.77 4.54 6.58
N GLY A 19 -16.65 3.28 6.25
CA GLY A 19 -17.22 2.68 5.06
C GLY A 19 -17.31 1.18 5.24
N GLY A 20 -18.29 0.57 4.57
CA GLY A 20 -18.49 -0.87 4.66
C GLY A 20 -17.34 -1.64 4.01
N LEU A 21 -17.15 -2.87 4.44
CA LEU A 21 -16.03 -3.71 3.98
C LEU A 21 -16.00 -3.86 2.45
N GLN A 22 -17.15 -4.09 1.83
CA GLN A 22 -17.20 -4.25 0.38
C GLN A 22 -16.71 -2.99 -0.34
N GLN A 23 -17.19 -1.82 0.09
CA GLN A 23 -16.81 -0.56 -0.54
C GLN A 23 -15.32 -0.25 -0.35
N VAL A 24 -14.80 -0.49 0.85
CA VAL A 24 -13.38 -0.25 1.15
C VAL A 24 -12.50 -1.18 0.32
N TRP A 25 -12.84 -2.47 0.28
CA TRP A 25 -12.12 -3.46 -0.50
C TRP A 25 -12.10 -3.09 -1.98
N GLU A 26 -13.26 -2.75 -2.53
CA GLU A 26 -13.39 -2.42 -3.96
C GLU A 26 -12.60 -1.16 -4.30
N LEU A 27 -12.60 -0.17 -3.44
CA LEU A 27 -11.80 1.04 -3.67
C LEU A 27 -10.31 0.72 -3.75
N ILE A 28 -9.82 -0.09 -2.79
CA ILE A 28 -8.39 -0.39 -2.69
C ILE A 28 -7.91 -1.31 -3.79
N LEU A 29 -8.76 -2.19 -4.31
CA LEU A 29 -8.37 -3.08 -5.39
C LEU A 29 -8.68 -2.52 -6.80
N ASP A 30 -9.29 -1.37 -6.89
CA ASP A 30 -9.58 -0.71 -8.17
C ASP A 30 -8.38 0.14 -8.61
N ILE A 31 -7.35 -0.54 -9.06
CA ILE A 31 -6.03 0.06 -9.34
C ILE A 31 -6.11 1.10 -10.46
N GLU A 32 -6.93 0.86 -11.48
CA GLU A 32 -7.06 1.78 -12.61
C GLU A 32 -7.51 3.18 -12.19
N ASN A 33 -8.22 3.29 -11.09
CA ASN A 33 -8.77 4.56 -10.61
C ASN A 33 -8.01 5.16 -9.43
N TYR A 34 -6.84 4.62 -9.07
CA TYR A 34 -6.05 5.13 -7.95
C TYR A 34 -5.78 6.63 -8.03
N ALA A 35 -5.46 7.13 -9.21
CA ALA A 35 -5.12 8.54 -9.35
C ALA A 35 -6.29 9.48 -9.06
N THR A 36 -7.53 8.97 -9.06
CA THR A 36 -8.70 9.80 -8.76
C THR A 36 -8.86 10.10 -7.27
N TRP A 37 -8.26 9.29 -6.40
CA TRP A 37 -8.42 9.49 -4.95
C TRP A 37 -7.09 9.46 -4.18
N ARG A 38 -6.00 8.98 -4.77
CA ARG A 38 -4.70 8.96 -4.12
C ARG A 38 -3.93 10.23 -4.47
N SER A 39 -3.48 10.94 -3.44
CA SER A 39 -2.80 12.23 -3.61
C SER A 39 -1.36 12.12 -4.07
N ASP A 40 -0.76 10.91 -3.93
CA ASP A 40 0.67 10.70 -4.21
C ASP A 40 0.95 10.22 -5.64
N LEU A 41 -0.09 9.92 -6.41
CA LEU A 41 0.09 9.33 -7.73
C LEU A 41 -0.37 10.24 -8.87
N SER A 42 0.34 10.15 -10.00
CA SER A 42 -0.10 10.78 -11.24
C SER A 42 -0.93 9.84 -12.10
N LYS A 43 -0.58 8.56 -12.10
CA LYS A 43 -1.30 7.53 -12.87
C LYS A 43 -0.90 6.14 -12.42
N THR A 44 -1.65 5.15 -12.88
CA THR A 44 -1.34 3.73 -12.73
C THR A 44 -1.39 3.07 -14.10
N GLU A 45 -0.74 1.92 -14.20
CA GLU A 45 -0.75 1.11 -15.42
C GLU A 45 -0.95 -0.35 -15.02
N VAL A 46 -2.05 -0.94 -15.46
CA VAL A 46 -2.32 -2.36 -15.19
C VAL A 46 -1.67 -3.19 -16.29
N ILE A 47 -0.72 -4.05 -15.92
CA ILE A 47 0.02 -4.88 -16.85
C ILE A 47 -0.70 -6.21 -17.08
N SER A 48 -1.20 -6.82 -15.99
CA SER A 48 -1.88 -8.12 -16.03
C SER A 48 -2.77 -8.24 -14.78
N ASP A 49 -3.37 -9.40 -14.59
CA ASP A 49 -4.20 -9.68 -13.41
C ASP A 49 -3.39 -9.60 -12.11
N THR A 50 -2.08 -9.75 -12.18
CA THR A 50 -1.22 -9.82 -11.00
C THR A 50 -0.17 -8.72 -10.95
N GLN A 51 -0.06 -7.88 -11.97
CA GLN A 51 1.01 -6.90 -12.01
C GLN A 51 0.53 -5.53 -12.45
N PHE A 52 0.98 -4.49 -11.76
CA PHE A 52 0.68 -3.10 -12.11
C PHE A 52 1.83 -2.18 -11.72
N ILE A 53 1.81 -0.98 -12.25
CA ILE A 53 2.80 0.05 -11.98
C ILE A 53 2.08 1.29 -11.46
N GLU A 54 2.62 1.88 -10.39
CA GLU A 54 2.20 3.19 -9.90
C GLU A 54 3.26 4.21 -10.26
N TYR A 55 2.82 5.39 -10.67
CA TYR A 55 3.73 6.50 -11.00
C TYR A 55 3.47 7.65 -10.02
N THR A 56 4.51 8.16 -9.40
CA THR A 56 4.40 9.33 -8.53
C THR A 56 4.04 10.57 -9.35
N LYS A 57 3.80 11.71 -8.68
CA LYS A 57 3.53 12.97 -9.36
C LYS A 57 4.68 13.36 -10.30
N ASP A 58 5.92 12.97 -9.94
CA ASP A 58 7.10 13.22 -10.76
C ASP A 58 7.34 12.16 -11.84
N GLY A 59 6.44 11.17 -11.94
CA GLY A 59 6.55 10.11 -12.93
C GLY A 59 7.46 8.95 -12.54
N TYR A 60 7.87 8.85 -11.28
CA TYR A 60 8.73 7.77 -10.81
C TYR A 60 7.94 6.47 -10.65
N PRO A 61 8.37 5.37 -11.28
CA PRO A 61 7.59 4.13 -11.29
C PRO A 61 7.96 3.17 -10.18
N THR A 62 6.95 2.49 -9.65
CA THR A 62 7.12 1.33 -8.79
C THR A 62 6.27 0.20 -9.35
N THR A 63 6.85 -0.99 -9.49
CA THR A 63 6.16 -2.18 -9.99
C THR A 63 5.64 -3.00 -8.82
N PHE A 64 4.39 -3.43 -8.93
CA PHE A 64 3.69 -4.22 -7.91
C PHE A 64 3.31 -5.55 -8.51
N THR A 65 3.57 -6.63 -7.75
CA THR A 65 3.18 -7.99 -8.15
C THR A 65 2.34 -8.59 -7.04
N VAL A 66 1.07 -8.84 -7.34
CA VAL A 66 0.12 -9.39 -6.36
C VAL A 66 0.48 -10.85 -6.09
N THR A 67 0.62 -11.19 -4.82
CA THR A 67 1.00 -12.54 -4.39
C THR A 67 -0.12 -13.29 -3.70
N LEU A 68 -1.12 -12.57 -3.17
CA LEU A 68 -2.26 -13.20 -2.51
C LEU A 68 -3.49 -12.30 -2.58
N VAL A 69 -4.63 -12.90 -2.94
CA VAL A 69 -5.93 -12.24 -2.84
C VAL A 69 -6.88 -13.20 -2.14
N ASP A 70 -7.27 -12.85 -0.92
CA ASP A 70 -8.35 -13.53 -0.20
C ASP A 70 -9.46 -12.49 -0.06
N PRO A 71 -10.50 -12.57 -0.92
CA PRO A 71 -11.49 -11.51 -1.05
C PRO A 71 -12.08 -11.04 0.26
N TYR A 72 -12.06 -9.72 0.46
CA TYR A 72 -12.61 -9.02 1.63
C TYR A 72 -11.90 -9.33 2.94
N LYS A 73 -10.74 -10.05 2.88
CA LYS A 73 -9.99 -10.42 4.09
C LYS A 73 -8.55 -10.00 4.03
N ARG A 74 -7.86 -10.31 2.91
CA ARG A 74 -6.41 -10.13 2.86
C ARG A 74 -5.93 -9.92 1.43
N TRP A 75 -5.00 -8.98 1.28
CA TRP A 75 -4.36 -8.70 0.00
C TRP A 75 -2.88 -8.50 0.25
N GLU A 76 -2.03 -9.17 -0.54
CA GLU A 76 -0.58 -9.04 -0.41
C GLU A 76 0.04 -8.83 -1.77
N PHE A 77 1.10 -8.04 -1.80
CA PHE A 77 1.86 -7.85 -3.03
C PHE A 77 3.32 -7.54 -2.70
N ASP A 78 4.19 -7.85 -3.66
CA ASP A 78 5.57 -7.42 -3.68
C ASP A 78 5.66 -6.10 -4.43
N MET A 79 6.61 -5.26 -4.06
CA MET A 79 6.86 -4.01 -4.74
C MET A 79 8.34 -3.82 -4.97
N GLU A 80 8.67 -3.15 -6.08
CA GLU A 80 10.06 -2.91 -6.43
C GLU A 80 10.20 -1.68 -7.31
N ASN A 81 11.23 -0.88 -6.99
CA ASN A 81 11.67 0.22 -7.83
C ASN A 81 13.20 0.33 -7.76
N SER A 82 13.79 1.37 -8.32
CA SER A 82 15.26 1.50 -8.34
C SER A 82 15.87 1.74 -6.96
N ASN A 83 15.07 2.16 -5.98
CA ASN A 83 15.58 2.51 -4.65
C ASN A 83 15.32 1.44 -3.60
N MET A 84 14.30 0.61 -3.78
CA MET A 84 13.89 -0.33 -2.75
C MET A 84 13.08 -1.48 -3.31
N LYS A 85 12.95 -2.53 -2.51
CA LYS A 85 12.04 -3.64 -2.78
C LYS A 85 11.40 -4.06 -1.46
N GLY A 86 10.21 -4.60 -1.53
CA GLY A 86 9.50 -4.95 -0.31
C GLY A 86 8.25 -5.78 -0.53
N HIS A 87 7.52 -5.95 0.55
CA HIS A 87 6.28 -6.72 0.58
C HIS A 87 5.25 -5.98 1.43
N TRP A 88 4.01 -5.98 0.96
CA TRP A 88 2.91 -5.31 1.64
C TRP A 88 1.81 -6.33 1.96
N ILE A 89 1.26 -6.22 3.17
CA ILE A 89 0.19 -7.08 3.65
C ILE A 89 -0.94 -6.19 4.14
N GLY A 90 -2.13 -6.37 3.58
CA GLY A 90 -3.33 -5.69 4.05
C GLY A 90 -4.34 -6.67 4.57
N VAL A 91 -4.78 -6.47 5.81
CA VAL A 91 -5.83 -7.26 6.44
C VAL A 91 -7.03 -6.36 6.66
N PHE A 92 -8.20 -6.87 6.32
CA PHE A 92 -9.47 -6.14 6.38
C PHE A 92 -10.43 -6.87 7.29
N ASN A 93 -11.02 -6.14 8.23
CA ASN A 93 -11.99 -6.73 9.17
C ASN A 93 -13.29 -5.95 9.13
N ASP A 94 -14.37 -6.69 8.97
CA ASP A 94 -15.72 -6.13 8.96
C ASP A 94 -16.11 -5.72 10.38
N ASN A 95 -16.52 -4.48 10.54
CA ASN A 95 -16.98 -3.93 11.80
C ASN A 95 -18.35 -3.25 11.62
N GLY A 96 -19.24 -3.91 10.88
CA GLY A 96 -20.57 -3.38 10.56
C GLY A 96 -20.51 -2.35 9.44
N ASN A 97 -20.84 -1.09 9.78
CA ASN A 97 -20.78 0.00 8.80
C ASN A 97 -19.38 0.58 8.65
N GLU A 98 -18.43 0.03 9.38
CA GLU A 98 -17.03 0.46 9.37
C GLU A 98 -16.14 -0.70 9.01
N THR A 99 -14.91 -0.39 8.60
CA THR A 99 -13.91 -1.41 8.27
C THR A 99 -12.65 -1.10 9.05
N GLU A 100 -12.13 -2.11 9.76
CA GLU A 100 -10.80 -2.02 10.33
C GLU A 100 -9.79 -2.47 9.31
N ILE A 101 -8.77 -1.65 9.09
CA ILE A 101 -7.65 -2.00 8.24
C ILE A 101 -6.39 -2.14 9.06
N ASP A 102 -5.55 -3.10 8.66
CA ASP A 102 -4.28 -3.40 9.31
C ASP A 102 -3.28 -3.64 8.20
N PHE A 103 -2.46 -2.62 7.91
CA PHE A 103 -1.52 -2.64 6.81
C PHE A 103 -0.09 -2.71 7.32
N THR A 104 0.66 -3.69 6.84
CA THR A 104 2.06 -3.88 7.20
C THR A 104 2.91 -3.84 5.94
N GLU A 105 4.02 -3.12 6.03
CA GLU A 105 4.94 -2.99 4.92
C GLU A 105 6.36 -3.29 5.40
N ARG A 106 7.08 -4.11 4.63
CA ARG A 106 8.47 -4.45 4.90
C ARG A 106 9.27 -4.10 3.66
N VAL A 107 10.29 -3.26 3.83
CA VAL A 107 11.03 -2.73 2.71
C VAL A 107 12.54 -2.77 2.99
N GLU A 108 13.29 -3.16 1.97
CA GLU A 108 14.74 -3.12 1.98
C GLU A 108 15.21 -2.05 0.99
N ALA A 109 16.06 -1.13 1.47
CA ALA A 109 16.67 -0.13 0.60
C ALA A 109 17.75 -0.79 -0.24
N LYS A 110 17.74 -0.51 -1.55
CA LYS A 110 18.79 -1.00 -2.46
C LYS A 110 20.07 -0.20 -2.34
N LYS A 111 19.94 1.05 -1.87
CA LYS A 111 21.08 1.95 -1.69
C LYS A 111 21.28 2.17 -0.20
N TRP A 112 22.50 1.87 0.30
CA TRP A 112 22.77 1.92 1.73
C TRP A 112 22.57 3.32 2.35
N LEU A 113 22.76 4.37 1.55
CA LEU A 113 22.54 5.75 2.01
C LEU A 113 21.07 6.03 2.36
N LEU A 114 20.14 5.27 1.80
CA LEU A 114 18.72 5.45 2.06
C LEU A 114 18.24 4.73 3.32
N LYS A 115 19.01 3.77 3.82
CA LYS A 115 18.59 2.93 4.95
C LYS A 115 18.07 3.71 6.14
N PRO A 116 18.75 4.77 6.61
CA PRO A 116 18.28 5.46 7.83
C PRO A 116 16.94 6.18 7.63
N PHE A 117 16.51 6.38 6.40
CA PHE A 117 15.30 7.15 6.10
C PHE A 117 14.09 6.29 5.75
N VAL A 118 14.29 4.98 5.52
CA VAL A 118 13.23 4.13 4.99
C VAL A 118 12.04 4.03 5.94
N LYS A 119 12.30 3.80 7.23
CA LYS A 119 11.20 3.65 8.19
C LYS A 119 10.33 4.90 8.29
N LEU A 120 10.95 6.07 8.30
CA LEU A 120 10.22 7.33 8.34
C LEU A 120 9.40 7.52 7.06
N TYR A 121 9.99 7.16 5.92
CA TYR A 121 9.31 7.20 4.63
C TYR A 121 8.08 6.30 4.64
N LEU A 122 8.20 5.07 5.13
CA LEU A 122 7.07 4.13 5.20
C LEU A 122 5.94 4.65 6.08
N LYS A 123 6.27 5.19 7.24
CA LYS A 123 5.26 5.75 8.13
C LYS A 123 4.49 6.88 7.47
N LYS A 124 5.20 7.75 6.76
CA LYS A 124 4.59 8.87 6.06
C LYS A 124 3.70 8.39 4.93
N GLN A 125 4.16 7.41 4.16
CA GLN A 125 3.39 6.81 3.07
C GLN A 125 2.12 6.15 3.58
N GLN A 126 2.21 5.40 4.66
CA GLN A 126 1.05 4.74 5.25
C GLN A 126 0.03 5.74 5.78
N ALA A 127 0.49 6.77 6.45
CA ALA A 127 -0.40 7.82 6.96
C ALA A 127 -1.12 8.53 5.81
N GLN A 128 -0.43 8.81 4.71
CA GLN A 128 -1.01 9.43 3.55
C GLN A 128 -2.04 8.53 2.88
N PHE A 129 -1.73 7.24 2.76
CA PHE A 129 -2.64 6.27 2.16
C PHE A 129 -3.95 6.18 2.96
N VAL A 130 -3.84 6.08 4.28
CA VAL A 130 -5.02 6.05 5.15
C VAL A 130 -5.81 7.35 5.06
N ALA A 131 -5.14 8.49 5.03
CA ALA A 131 -5.79 9.78 4.89
C ALA A 131 -6.56 9.87 3.56
N ASP A 132 -5.97 9.38 2.48
CA ASP A 132 -6.61 9.36 1.16
C ASP A 132 -7.85 8.44 1.15
N ILE A 133 -7.75 7.26 1.78
CA ILE A 133 -8.89 6.36 1.91
C ILE A 133 -10.02 7.03 2.69
N ARG A 134 -9.70 7.63 3.83
CA ARG A 134 -10.71 8.33 4.65
C ARG A 134 -11.40 9.43 3.88
N LYS A 135 -10.64 10.18 3.12
CA LYS A 135 -11.18 11.26 2.31
C LYS A 135 -12.13 10.74 1.23
N ALA A 136 -11.79 9.59 0.63
CA ALA A 136 -12.63 8.96 -0.39
C ALA A 136 -14.01 8.57 0.18
N PHE A 137 -14.09 8.32 1.50
CA PHE A 137 -15.35 7.99 2.16
C PHE A 137 -15.95 9.19 2.91
N GLY A 138 -15.55 10.42 2.54
CA GLY A 138 -16.10 11.63 3.13
C GLY A 138 -15.55 11.97 4.51
N GLY A 139 -14.55 11.25 4.97
CA GLY A 139 -13.88 11.50 6.25
C GLY A 139 -12.93 12.68 6.17
N LYS A 140 -12.45 13.12 7.35
CA LYS A 140 -11.54 14.25 7.44
C LYS A 140 -10.19 13.84 8.01
#